data_de37d7dd14bcdc693d360e3f00628f14
#
_entry.id   de37d7dd14bcdc693d360e3f00628f14
#
_cell.length_a   1.000
_cell.length_b   1.000
_cell.length_c   1.000
_cell.angle_alpha   90.00
_cell.angle_beta   90.00
_cell.angle_gamma   90.00
#
_symmetry.space_group_name_H-M   'P 1'
#
loop_
_entity.id
_entity.type
_entity.pdbx_description
1 polymer ?
#
loop_
_entity_poly.entity_id
_entity_poly.type
_entity_poly.pdbx_seq_one_letter_code
_entity_poly.pdbx_strand_id
1 'polypeptide(L)'
;MKLWKKVLSAATAGVLCLGSVGVTGMQSVLESVGAVLSASAKVPYEYDGIYGDLYYSIADNGEIKIMGCNEDAVTVEIPSEIDGKTVTSIGDNAFSVCDSLTKATIPEGVTSIGAGAFQSCDSLTKATILEGVTSIRDSVFE
;
A
#
# COMPACT_ATOMS: atom_id res chain seq x y z
N MET A 1 18.27 -5.69 9.14
CA MET A 1 17.46 -6.57 8.30
C MET A 1 16.31 -5.84 7.64
N LYS A 2 15.43 -5.20 8.37
CA LYS A 2 14.34 -4.41 7.81
C LYS A 2 14.81 -3.24 6.94
N LEU A 3 15.78 -2.51 7.42
CA LEU A 3 16.43 -1.42 6.69
C LEU A 3 17.06 -1.91 5.38
N TRP A 4 17.61 -3.08 5.43
CA TRP A 4 18.19 -3.70 4.27
C TRP A 4 17.17 -3.94 3.16
N LYS A 5 16.04 -4.53 3.51
CA LYS A 5 14.96 -4.76 2.52
C LYS A 5 14.41 -3.46 1.96
N LYS A 6 14.24 -2.49 2.82
CA LYS A 6 13.78 -1.17 2.45
C LYS A 6 14.75 -0.46 1.51
N VAL A 7 16.02 -0.48 1.87
CA VAL A 7 17.08 0.10 1.04
C VAL A 7 17.22 -0.64 -0.27
N LEU A 8 17.11 -1.94 -0.24
CA LEU A 8 17.17 -2.75 -1.44
C LEU A 8 16.02 -2.44 -2.39
N SER A 9 14.83 -2.30 -1.87
CA SER A 9 13.66 -1.92 -2.66
C SER A 9 13.81 -0.54 -3.29
N ALA A 10 14.30 0.41 -2.54
CA ALA A 10 14.58 1.75 -3.05
C ALA A 10 15.74 1.74 -4.04
N ALA A 11 16.76 0.96 -3.77
CA ALA A 11 17.93 0.87 -4.63
C ALA A 11 17.62 0.25 -5.99
N THR A 12 16.73 -0.71 -6.04
CA THR A 12 16.29 -1.29 -7.31
C THR A 12 15.62 -0.27 -8.22
N ALA A 13 15.18 0.82 -7.71
CA ALA A 13 14.63 1.91 -8.51
C ALA A 13 15.68 2.64 -9.37
N GLY A 14 16.77 2.04 -9.67
CA GLY A 14 17.78 2.61 -10.54
C GLY A 14 18.72 3.59 -9.86
N VAL A 15 18.56 3.77 -8.59
CA VAL A 15 19.44 4.62 -7.79
C VAL A 15 20.89 4.21 -7.92
N LEU A 16 21.12 2.92 -8.01
CA LEU A 16 22.46 2.38 -8.18
C LEU A 16 23.14 2.85 -9.45
N CYS A 17 22.39 2.91 -10.52
CA CYS A 17 22.94 3.35 -11.81
C CYS A 17 23.36 4.81 -11.77
N LEU A 18 22.79 5.55 -10.89
CA LEU A 18 22.94 7.00 -10.86
C LEU A 18 23.82 7.48 -9.74
N GLY A 19 24.12 6.64 -8.80
CA GLY A 19 25.05 6.96 -7.75
C GLY A 19 26.41 7.39 -8.26
N SER A 20 26.81 6.88 -9.41
CA SER A 20 28.04 7.24 -10.07
C SER A 20 27.98 8.60 -10.77
N VAL A 21 26.82 9.03 -11.12
CA VAL A 21 26.62 10.30 -11.85
C VAL A 21 26.58 11.50 -10.90
N GLY A 22 26.49 11.20 -9.63
CA GLY A 22 26.41 12.20 -8.60
C GLY A 22 25.00 12.43 -8.10
N VAL A 23 24.93 13.17 -7.03
CA VAL A 23 23.71 13.42 -6.29
C VAL A 23 22.63 14.09 -7.14
N THR A 24 23.04 14.98 -8.02
CA THR A 24 22.12 15.70 -8.88
C THR A 24 21.43 14.79 -9.89
N GLY A 25 22.17 13.87 -10.47
CA GLY A 25 21.60 12.88 -11.37
C GLY A 25 20.61 11.95 -10.70
N MET A 26 20.91 11.57 -9.48
CA MET A 26 19.99 10.77 -8.67
C MET A 26 18.64 11.44 -8.46
N GLN A 27 18.65 12.69 -8.10
CA GLN A 27 17.43 13.44 -7.89
C GLN A 27 16.58 13.51 -9.15
N SER A 28 17.22 13.85 -10.25
CA SER A 28 16.52 13.95 -11.53
C SER A 28 15.86 12.63 -11.93
N VAL A 29 16.54 11.54 -11.70
CA VAL A 29 15.98 10.24 -12.07
C VAL A 29 14.89 9.79 -11.11
N LEU A 30 15.03 10.07 -9.84
CA LEU A 30 13.96 9.82 -8.88
C LEU A 30 12.69 10.58 -9.27
N GLU A 31 12.83 11.80 -9.70
CA GLU A 31 11.73 12.59 -10.22
C GLU A 31 11.15 11.99 -11.51
N SER A 32 12.00 11.58 -12.43
CA SER A 32 11.55 10.94 -13.65
C SER A 32 10.84 9.61 -13.40
N VAL A 33 11.42 8.78 -12.58
CA VAL A 33 10.80 7.50 -12.19
C VAL A 33 9.51 7.76 -11.44
N GLY A 34 9.52 8.70 -10.52
CA GLY A 34 8.34 9.12 -9.82
C GLY A 34 7.25 9.65 -10.75
N ALA A 35 7.62 10.43 -11.74
CA ALA A 35 6.69 10.94 -12.73
C ALA A 35 6.09 9.84 -13.61
N VAL A 36 6.90 8.88 -14.02
CA VAL A 36 6.44 7.74 -14.80
C VAL A 36 5.50 6.85 -13.99
N LEU A 37 5.85 6.58 -12.75
CA LEU A 37 5.02 5.79 -11.85
C LEU A 37 3.77 6.53 -11.42
N SER A 38 3.88 7.83 -11.16
CA SER A 38 2.77 8.63 -10.70
C SER A 38 1.76 8.97 -11.81
N ALA A 39 2.10 8.76 -13.06
CA ALA A 39 1.13 8.88 -14.14
C ALA A 39 -0.04 7.91 -13.99
N SER A 40 0.17 6.84 -13.27
CA SER A 40 -0.84 5.82 -13.02
C SER A 40 -0.95 5.40 -11.56
N ALA A 41 -0.01 5.76 -10.72
CA ALA A 41 0.03 5.26 -9.36
C ALA A 41 -0.18 6.37 -8.32
N LYS A 42 -1.24 6.27 -7.58
CA LYS A 42 -1.41 6.99 -6.33
C LYS A 42 -0.58 6.32 -5.26
N VAL A 43 0.73 6.54 -5.28
CA VAL A 43 1.62 5.92 -4.31
C VAL A 43 1.40 6.60 -2.96
N PRO A 44 1.03 5.88 -1.93
CA PRO A 44 1.00 6.43 -0.58
C PRO A 44 2.39 6.91 -0.19
N TYR A 45 2.43 7.97 0.55
CA TYR A 45 3.60 8.81 0.81
C TYR A 45 4.82 8.08 1.34
N GLU A 46 4.63 7.08 2.16
CA GLU A 46 5.70 6.20 2.64
C GLU A 46 5.14 4.82 2.89
N TYR A 47 5.80 3.83 2.34
CA TYR A 47 5.52 2.43 2.62
C TYR A 47 6.84 1.68 2.81
N ASP A 48 6.79 0.64 3.61
CA ASP A 48 7.97 -0.16 3.91
C ASP A 48 8.17 -1.32 2.94
N GLY A 49 7.11 -1.71 2.25
CA GLY A 49 7.19 -2.78 1.29
C GLY A 49 5.95 -2.93 0.43
N ILE A 50 6.07 -3.83 -0.53
CA ILE A 50 5.00 -4.20 -1.46
C ILE A 50 4.79 -5.70 -1.34
N TYR A 51 3.53 -6.10 -1.27
CA TYR A 51 3.12 -7.49 -1.29
C TYR A 51 2.04 -7.69 -2.36
N GLY A 52 2.41 -8.30 -3.48
CA GLY A 52 1.52 -8.34 -4.65
C GLY A 52 1.16 -6.95 -5.12
N ASP A 53 -0.11 -6.64 -5.11
CA ASP A 53 -0.63 -5.31 -5.45
C ASP A 53 -0.82 -4.38 -4.25
N LEU A 54 -0.39 -4.81 -3.06
CA LEU A 54 -0.58 -4.07 -1.81
C LEU A 54 0.68 -3.32 -1.40
N TYR A 55 0.51 -2.10 -0.97
CA TYR A 55 1.53 -1.30 -0.30
C TYR A 55 1.31 -1.35 1.20
N TYR A 56 2.36 -1.57 1.98
CA TYR A 56 2.24 -1.67 3.42
C TYR A 56 3.34 -0.92 4.17
N SER A 57 3.02 -0.52 5.37
CA SER A 57 3.97 0.04 6.34
C SER A 57 4.05 -0.85 7.58
N ILE A 58 5.19 -0.83 8.21
CA ILE A 58 5.44 -1.57 9.45
C ILE A 58 5.42 -0.58 10.60
N ALA A 59 4.49 -0.75 11.52
CA ALA A 59 4.40 0.06 12.71
C ALA A 59 5.53 -0.26 13.71
N ASP A 60 5.75 0.61 14.69
CA ASP A 60 6.80 0.45 15.69
C ASP A 60 6.66 -0.84 16.50
N ASN A 61 5.45 -1.33 16.68
CA ASN A 61 5.16 -2.60 17.35
C ASN A 61 5.43 -3.83 16.47
N GLY A 62 5.81 -3.62 15.22
CA GLY A 62 6.07 -4.68 14.26
C GLY A 62 4.85 -5.18 13.48
N GLU A 63 3.69 -4.64 13.72
CA GLU A 63 2.46 -4.96 12.98
C GLU A 63 2.43 -4.26 11.62
N ILE A 64 1.64 -4.78 10.72
CA ILE A 64 1.50 -4.24 9.38
C ILE A 64 0.22 -3.44 9.24
N LYS A 65 0.37 -2.29 8.64
CA LYS A 65 -0.71 -1.42 8.18
C LYS A 65 -0.70 -1.39 6.65
N ILE A 66 -1.82 -1.73 6.04
CA ILE A 66 -1.98 -1.60 4.60
C ILE A 66 -2.17 -0.12 4.25
N MET A 67 -1.35 0.38 3.38
CA MET A 67 -1.33 1.79 3.01
C MET A 67 -2.02 2.06 1.67
N GLY A 68 -2.18 1.03 0.85
CA GLY A 68 -2.83 1.17 -0.44
C GLY A 68 -2.68 -0.05 -1.32
N CYS A 69 -3.19 0.08 -2.53
CA CYS A 69 -3.00 -0.93 -3.58
C CYS A 69 -2.67 -0.28 -4.92
N ASN A 70 -2.26 -1.13 -5.87
CA ASN A 70 -2.11 -0.73 -7.25
C ASN A 70 -3.48 -0.34 -7.82
N GLU A 71 -3.57 0.76 -8.54
CA GLU A 71 -4.81 1.28 -9.13
C GLU A 71 -5.45 0.32 -10.15
N ASP A 72 -4.65 -0.50 -10.79
CA ASP A 72 -5.11 -1.50 -11.74
C ASP A 72 -5.60 -2.80 -11.08
N ALA A 73 -5.49 -2.91 -9.77
CA ALA A 73 -5.90 -4.10 -9.04
C ALA A 73 -7.42 -4.30 -9.13
N VAL A 74 -7.80 -5.42 -9.71
CA VAL A 74 -9.22 -5.80 -9.85
C VAL A 74 -9.74 -6.52 -8.62
N THR A 75 -8.87 -7.28 -7.97
CA THR A 75 -9.19 -8.02 -6.77
C THR A 75 -8.06 -7.87 -5.77
N VAL A 76 -8.41 -7.52 -4.55
CA VAL A 76 -7.45 -7.40 -3.45
C VAL A 76 -7.81 -8.42 -2.38
N GLU A 77 -6.86 -9.30 -2.10
CA GLU A 77 -6.92 -10.20 -0.95
C GLU A 77 -5.80 -9.82 0.02
N ILE A 78 -6.19 -9.22 1.12
CA ILE A 78 -5.25 -8.83 2.17
C ILE A 78 -4.86 -10.08 2.93
N PRO A 79 -3.58 -10.43 3.02
CA PRO A 79 -3.16 -11.58 3.82
C PRO A 79 -3.22 -11.23 5.32
N SER A 80 -3.38 -12.23 6.15
CA SER A 80 -3.32 -12.05 7.61
C SER A 80 -1.91 -11.75 8.12
N GLU A 81 -0.90 -12.16 7.34
CA GLU A 81 0.51 -11.96 7.67
C GLU A 81 1.33 -11.64 6.43
N ILE A 82 2.29 -10.78 6.57
CA ILE A 82 3.32 -10.49 5.57
C ILE A 82 4.69 -10.59 6.27
N ASP A 83 5.58 -11.40 5.74
CA ASP A 83 6.93 -11.61 6.30
C ASP A 83 6.92 -11.99 7.79
N GLY A 84 5.93 -12.79 8.23
CA GLY A 84 5.78 -13.20 9.62
C GLY A 84 5.26 -12.10 10.56
N LYS A 85 4.69 -11.04 10.01
CA LYS A 85 4.09 -9.94 10.77
C LYS A 85 2.61 -9.87 10.49
N THR A 86 1.83 -9.76 11.53
CA THR A 86 0.37 -9.70 11.43
C THR A 86 -0.09 -8.38 10.80
N VAL A 87 -1.03 -8.47 9.89
CA VAL A 87 -1.72 -7.32 9.33
C VAL A 87 -2.89 -6.97 10.25
N THR A 88 -2.80 -5.83 10.91
CA THR A 88 -3.78 -5.42 11.93
C THR A 88 -4.61 -4.22 11.55
N SER A 89 -4.18 -3.45 10.56
CA SER A 89 -4.89 -2.24 10.20
C SER A 89 -4.82 -1.91 8.71
N ILE A 90 -5.85 -1.20 8.26
CA ILE A 90 -5.92 -0.57 6.95
C ILE A 90 -5.86 0.93 7.15
N GLY A 91 -5.01 1.59 6.39
CA GLY A 91 -4.81 3.04 6.45
C GLY A 91 -5.99 3.85 5.94
N ASP A 92 -5.97 5.14 6.27
CA ASP A 92 -6.95 6.07 5.74
C ASP A 92 -6.76 6.19 4.22
N ASN A 93 -7.86 6.16 3.49
CA ASN A 93 -7.88 6.23 2.01
C ASN A 93 -7.03 5.15 1.31
N ALA A 94 -6.75 4.03 1.96
CA ALA A 94 -5.85 3.00 1.42
C ALA A 94 -6.28 2.50 0.04
N PHE A 95 -7.54 2.29 -0.18
CA PHE A 95 -8.11 1.85 -1.46
C PHE A 95 -8.98 2.93 -2.12
N SER A 96 -8.86 4.18 -1.69
CA SER A 96 -9.68 5.25 -2.24
C SER A 96 -9.38 5.46 -3.73
N VAL A 97 -10.43 5.66 -4.51
CA VAL A 97 -10.33 5.88 -5.97
C VAL A 97 -9.70 4.70 -6.71
N CYS A 98 -9.87 3.48 -6.19
CA CYS A 98 -9.50 2.27 -6.92
C CYS A 98 -10.66 1.84 -7.81
N ASP A 99 -10.80 2.52 -8.96
CA ASP A 99 -11.95 2.34 -9.86
C ASP A 99 -12.02 0.95 -10.50
N SER A 100 -10.89 0.29 -10.59
CA SER A 100 -10.81 -1.08 -11.14
C SER A 100 -11.15 -2.16 -10.11
N LEU A 101 -11.16 -1.82 -8.83
CA LEU A 101 -11.32 -2.78 -7.75
C LEU A 101 -12.76 -3.28 -7.64
N THR A 102 -12.98 -4.54 -7.95
CA THR A 102 -14.31 -5.18 -7.89
C THR A 102 -14.54 -5.98 -6.63
N LYS A 103 -13.47 -6.50 -6.04
CA LYS A 103 -13.53 -7.37 -4.86
C LYS A 103 -12.42 -7.06 -3.88
N ALA A 104 -12.77 -6.91 -2.62
CA ALA A 104 -11.82 -6.79 -1.53
C ALA A 104 -12.11 -7.83 -0.45
N THR A 105 -11.07 -8.48 0.05
CA THR A 105 -11.17 -9.42 1.17
C THR A 105 -10.26 -8.96 2.30
N ILE A 106 -10.84 -8.72 3.45
CA ILE A 106 -10.15 -8.30 4.67
C ILE A 106 -10.08 -9.51 5.60
N PRO A 107 -8.89 -9.96 5.98
CA PRO A 107 -8.71 -11.18 6.76
C PRO A 107 -9.04 -10.98 8.23
N GLU A 108 -9.12 -12.09 8.94
CA GLU A 108 -9.10 -12.09 10.39
C GLU A 108 -7.80 -11.44 10.89
N GLY A 109 -7.88 -10.75 12.01
CA GLY A 109 -6.74 -10.04 12.58
C GLY A 109 -6.67 -8.56 12.25
N VAL A 110 -7.33 -8.11 11.18
CA VAL A 110 -7.50 -6.67 10.95
C VAL A 110 -8.52 -6.14 11.94
N THR A 111 -8.06 -5.27 12.83
CA THR A 111 -8.90 -4.70 13.89
C THR A 111 -9.40 -3.32 13.56
N SER A 112 -8.73 -2.60 12.68
CA SER A 112 -9.03 -1.21 12.37
C SER A 112 -9.03 -0.94 10.87
N ILE A 113 -10.06 -0.24 10.40
CA ILE A 113 -10.18 0.26 9.04
C ILE A 113 -10.23 1.78 9.08
N GLY A 114 -9.30 2.40 8.36
CA GLY A 114 -9.17 3.86 8.29
C GLY A 114 -10.33 4.55 7.58
N ALA A 115 -10.45 5.85 7.77
CA ALA A 115 -11.48 6.66 7.15
C ALA A 115 -11.30 6.66 5.61
N GLY A 116 -12.41 6.57 4.89
CA GLY A 116 -12.40 6.58 3.43
C GLY A 116 -11.63 5.42 2.78
N ALA A 117 -11.39 4.34 3.52
CA ALA A 117 -10.53 3.25 3.03
C ALA A 117 -10.94 2.71 1.66
N PHE A 118 -12.23 2.67 1.37
CA PHE A 118 -12.80 2.27 0.08
C PHE A 118 -13.65 3.37 -0.55
N GLN A 119 -13.33 4.61 -0.25
CA GLN A 119 -14.05 5.75 -0.79
C GLN A 119 -13.89 5.83 -2.31
N SER A 120 -14.98 6.10 -3.01
CA SER A 120 -14.99 6.25 -4.47
C SER A 120 -14.42 5.02 -5.22
N CYS A 121 -14.68 3.82 -4.70
CA CYS A 121 -14.40 2.57 -5.42
C CYS A 121 -15.63 2.19 -6.24
N ASP A 122 -15.85 2.85 -7.37
CA ASP A 122 -17.10 2.73 -8.14
C ASP A 122 -17.37 1.33 -8.69
N SER A 123 -16.34 0.55 -8.89
CA SER A 123 -16.47 -0.84 -9.37
C SER A 123 -16.59 -1.87 -8.25
N LEU A 124 -16.47 -1.46 -6.98
CA LEU A 124 -16.48 -2.40 -5.87
C LEU A 124 -17.86 -3.03 -5.67
N THR A 125 -17.99 -4.28 -6.04
CA THR A 125 -19.24 -5.04 -5.92
C THR A 125 -19.29 -5.90 -4.69
N LYS A 126 -18.13 -6.26 -4.15
CA LYS A 126 -18.04 -7.14 -2.98
C LYS A 126 -16.87 -6.77 -2.07
N ALA A 127 -17.19 -6.42 -0.84
CA ALA A 127 -16.23 -6.34 0.24
C ALA A 127 -16.54 -7.45 1.25
N THR A 128 -15.59 -8.34 1.48
CA THR A 128 -15.70 -9.40 2.49
C THR A 128 -14.84 -9.02 3.68
N ILE A 129 -15.45 -8.85 4.82
CA ILE A 129 -14.77 -8.54 6.07
C ILE A 129 -14.93 -9.75 6.97
N LEU A 130 -13.82 -10.39 7.30
CA LEU A 130 -13.82 -11.51 8.25
C LEU A 130 -13.88 -11.00 9.69
N GLU A 131 -14.00 -11.92 10.64
CA GLU A 131 -14.12 -11.57 12.04
C GLU A 131 -12.88 -10.84 12.56
N GLY A 132 -13.06 -9.92 13.50
CA GLY A 132 -11.96 -9.23 14.16
C GLY A 132 -11.98 -7.71 14.01
N VAL A 133 -12.69 -7.16 13.02
CA VAL A 133 -12.77 -5.71 12.86
C VAL A 133 -13.59 -5.11 14.00
N THR A 134 -12.93 -4.36 14.85
CA THR A 134 -13.54 -3.70 16.02
C THR A 134 -13.75 -2.22 15.82
N SER A 135 -13.03 -1.63 14.86
CA SER A 135 -13.10 -0.19 14.59
C SER A 135 -13.18 0.06 13.09
N ILE A 136 -14.26 0.66 12.67
CA ILE A 136 -14.47 1.16 11.32
C ILE A 136 -14.69 2.67 11.45
N ARG A 137 -13.87 3.45 10.76
CA ARG A 137 -13.98 4.89 10.77
C ARG A 137 -15.02 5.38 9.77
N ASP A 138 -15.25 6.69 9.78
CA ASP A 138 -16.28 7.30 8.95
C ASP A 138 -15.98 7.17 7.45
N SER A 139 -17.04 7.14 6.66
CA SER A 139 -16.98 7.20 5.20
C SER A 139 -16.13 6.11 4.54
N VAL A 140 -16.07 4.93 5.12
CA VAL A 140 -15.23 3.84 4.58
C VAL A 140 -15.66 3.43 3.17
N PHE A 141 -16.96 3.51 2.87
CA PHE A 141 -17.54 3.06 1.59
C PHE A 141 -18.33 4.18 0.88
N GLU A 142 -18.03 5.43 1.10
CA GLU A 142 -18.71 6.55 0.42
C GLU A 142 -18.10 6.90 -0.92
#